data_bb03ea923a6bd96910d9be163a44d056
#
_entry.id   bb03ea923a6bd96910d9be163a44d056
#
_cell.length_a   1.000
_cell.length_b   1.000
_cell.length_c   1.000
_cell.angle_alpha   90.00
_cell.angle_beta   90.00
_cell.angle_gamma   90.00
#
_symmetry.space_group_name_H-M   'P 1'
#
loop_
_entity.id
_entity.type
_entity.pdbx_description
1 polymer ?
#
loop_
_entity_poly.entity_id
_entity_poly.type
_entity_poly.pdbx_seq_one_letter_code
_entity_poly.pdbx_strand_id
1 'polypeptide(L)'
;MEYAVRAKGISKWFGERDARIEALRRLDLDIGMGELAMLVGPSGCGKTTLISVVAGLLDASEGDLEVLGEQPRSMSGKQQILFRRRNLGFVFQQFNLLPALTAAENVAVPLFVAGWKRKTAVQKAADLLAQLGMADRIQSLPSQLSGGQQQRVAMARALIHDPRLVVCDEPTSALDAHSGHKVMELLAEIAVRPDRAVIVVTHDSRVLEFADTIAHMEDGRITHLEAGARMARLAINQ
;
A
#
# COMPACT_ATOMS: atom_id res chain seq x y z
N MET A 1 6.54 11.29 -18.33
CA MET A 1 6.31 10.93 -16.92
C MET A 1 6.03 9.44 -16.89
N GLU A 2 6.73 8.67 -16.07
CA GLU A 2 6.49 7.22 -15.93
C GLU A 2 5.37 7.01 -14.93
N TYR A 3 4.38 6.17 -15.25
CA TYR A 3 3.25 5.87 -14.37
C TYR A 3 3.50 4.57 -13.61
N ALA A 4 3.17 4.59 -12.31
CA ALA A 4 3.11 3.38 -11.49
C ALA A 4 1.78 2.62 -11.71
N VAL A 5 0.69 3.37 -11.89
CA VAL A 5 -0.65 2.82 -12.16
C VAL A 5 -1.33 3.66 -13.23
N ARG A 6 -1.93 2.99 -14.21
CA ARG A 6 -2.86 3.58 -15.18
C ARG A 6 -4.10 2.72 -15.24
N ALA A 7 -5.21 3.28 -14.80
CA ALA A 7 -6.51 2.64 -14.78
C ALA A 7 -7.46 3.41 -15.69
N LYS A 8 -8.08 2.75 -16.67
CA LYS A 8 -9.01 3.37 -17.63
C LYS A 8 -10.30 2.56 -17.71
N GLY A 9 -11.41 3.20 -17.36
CA GLY A 9 -12.74 2.62 -17.38
C GLY A 9 -12.90 1.40 -16.47
N ILE A 10 -12.14 1.31 -15.37
CA ILE A 10 -12.16 0.16 -14.47
C ILE A 10 -13.52 0.01 -13.83
N SER A 11 -14.13 -1.17 -14.06
CA SER A 11 -15.33 -1.59 -13.36
C SER A 11 -15.07 -2.90 -12.61
N LYS A 12 -15.69 -3.04 -11.46
CA LYS A 12 -15.69 -4.29 -10.69
C LYS A 12 -17.05 -4.54 -10.08
N TRP A 13 -17.58 -5.71 -10.34
CA TRP A 13 -18.80 -6.20 -9.70
C TRP A 13 -18.62 -7.58 -9.08
N PHE A 14 -19.45 -7.86 -8.11
CA PHE A 14 -19.56 -9.12 -7.40
C PHE A 14 -20.98 -9.67 -7.57
N GLY A 15 -21.14 -10.98 -7.44
CA GLY A 15 -22.43 -11.64 -7.64
C GLY A 15 -22.79 -11.85 -9.11
N GLU A 16 -23.92 -12.52 -9.34
CA GLU A 16 -24.42 -12.85 -10.67
C GLU A 16 -25.84 -12.31 -10.86
N ARG A 17 -26.17 -11.98 -12.12
CA ARG A 17 -27.50 -11.53 -12.56
C ARG A 17 -28.09 -10.44 -11.63
N ASP A 18 -29.27 -10.69 -11.06
CA ASP A 18 -30.04 -9.72 -10.24
C ASP A 18 -29.40 -9.40 -8.87
N ALA A 19 -28.44 -10.22 -8.41
CA ALA A 19 -27.66 -10.00 -7.17
C ALA A 19 -26.30 -9.30 -7.43
N ARG A 20 -26.12 -8.72 -8.61
CA ARG A 20 -24.87 -8.03 -8.98
C ARG A 20 -24.71 -6.72 -8.20
N ILE A 21 -23.62 -6.61 -7.44
CA ILE A 21 -23.21 -5.38 -6.74
C ILE A 21 -22.00 -4.81 -7.47
N GLU A 22 -22.14 -3.58 -7.97
CA GLU A 22 -21.08 -2.87 -8.66
C GLU A 22 -20.26 -2.04 -7.67
N ALA A 23 -19.05 -2.50 -7.36
CA ALA A 23 -18.15 -1.87 -6.39
C ALA A 23 -17.25 -0.81 -7.03
N LEU A 24 -16.93 -0.92 -8.33
CA LEU A 24 -16.22 0.11 -9.12
C LEU A 24 -16.99 0.35 -10.43
N ARG A 25 -17.11 1.62 -10.84
CA ARG A 25 -17.98 2.07 -11.91
C ARG A 25 -17.25 2.94 -12.91
N ARG A 26 -16.60 2.32 -13.92
CA ARG A 26 -15.87 2.99 -15.02
C ARG A 26 -14.91 4.06 -14.50
N LEU A 27 -14.08 3.67 -13.53
CA LEU A 27 -13.15 4.53 -12.83
C LEU A 27 -11.88 4.75 -13.67
N ASP A 28 -11.44 6.01 -13.76
CA ASP A 28 -10.14 6.40 -14.31
C ASP A 28 -9.23 6.91 -13.19
N LEU A 29 -7.96 6.44 -13.17
CA LEU A 29 -6.95 6.87 -12.21
C LEU A 29 -5.55 6.65 -12.78
N ASP A 30 -4.75 7.71 -12.83
CA ASP A 30 -3.33 7.64 -13.16
C ASP A 30 -2.51 8.05 -11.93
N ILE A 31 -1.48 7.28 -11.56
CA ILE A 31 -0.55 7.55 -10.45
C ILE A 31 0.86 7.51 -11.00
N GLY A 32 1.64 8.57 -10.78
CA GLY A 32 3.02 8.68 -11.21
C GLY A 32 4.01 7.87 -10.38
N MET A 33 5.17 7.56 -10.94
CA MET A 33 6.31 7.08 -10.15
C MET A 33 6.80 8.19 -9.23
N GLY A 34 7.24 7.82 -8.03
CA GLY A 34 7.69 8.79 -7.00
C GLY A 34 6.57 9.49 -6.25
N GLU A 35 5.32 9.16 -6.54
CA GLU A 35 4.12 9.80 -6.00
C GLU A 35 3.58 9.07 -4.78
N LEU A 36 3.13 9.83 -3.77
CA LEU A 36 2.25 9.36 -2.70
C LEU A 36 0.83 9.81 -3.04
N ALA A 37 0.02 8.89 -3.55
CA ALA A 37 -1.38 9.11 -3.86
C ALA A 37 -2.27 8.65 -2.70
N MET A 38 -3.24 9.47 -2.30
CA MET A 38 -4.24 9.09 -1.32
C MET A 38 -5.61 8.89 -1.95
N LEU A 39 -6.27 7.79 -1.58
CA LEU A 39 -7.66 7.50 -1.95
C LEU A 39 -8.54 7.77 -0.73
N VAL A 40 -9.41 8.77 -0.82
CA VAL A 40 -10.28 9.19 0.28
C VAL A 40 -11.76 9.06 -0.10
N GLY A 41 -12.61 8.86 0.89
CA GLY A 41 -14.05 8.74 0.67
C GLY A 41 -14.72 7.94 1.78
N PRO A 42 -16.06 7.88 1.81
CA PRO A 42 -16.82 7.19 2.82
C PRO A 42 -16.54 5.67 2.85
N SER A 43 -16.86 5.03 3.96
CA SER A 43 -16.76 3.56 4.07
C SER A 43 -17.68 2.91 3.02
N GLY A 44 -17.20 1.84 2.39
CA GLY A 44 -17.96 1.11 1.37
C GLY A 44 -17.96 1.73 -0.03
N CYS A 45 -17.32 2.89 -0.29
CA CYS A 45 -17.31 3.50 -1.62
C CYS A 45 -16.39 2.81 -2.66
N GLY A 46 -15.72 1.68 -2.31
CA GLY A 46 -14.93 0.89 -3.27
C GLY A 46 -13.41 1.03 -3.16
N LYS A 47 -12.85 1.81 -2.21
CA LYS A 47 -11.39 2.04 -2.06
C LYS A 47 -10.58 0.75 -1.94
N THR A 48 -10.94 -0.12 -0.98
CA THR A 48 -10.28 -1.42 -0.80
C THR A 48 -10.42 -2.32 -2.01
N THR A 49 -11.55 -2.25 -2.74
CA THR A 49 -11.74 -2.97 -4.00
C THR A 49 -10.77 -2.45 -5.06
N LEU A 50 -10.64 -1.13 -5.21
CA LEU A 50 -9.74 -0.52 -6.19
C LEU A 50 -8.28 -0.93 -5.93
N ILE A 51 -7.79 -0.78 -4.70
CA ILE A 51 -6.41 -1.18 -4.38
C ILE A 51 -6.17 -2.69 -4.50
N SER A 52 -7.20 -3.51 -4.27
CA SER A 52 -7.13 -4.96 -4.51
C SER A 52 -7.02 -5.29 -6.00
N VAL A 53 -7.70 -4.52 -6.86
CA VAL A 53 -7.58 -4.63 -8.32
C VAL A 53 -6.19 -4.18 -8.78
N VAL A 54 -5.70 -3.03 -8.30
CA VAL A 54 -4.35 -2.52 -8.60
C VAL A 54 -3.27 -3.50 -8.14
N ALA A 55 -3.42 -4.10 -6.96
CA ALA A 55 -2.49 -5.09 -6.43
C ALA A 55 -2.59 -6.47 -7.14
N GLY A 56 -3.53 -6.66 -8.09
CA GLY A 56 -3.75 -7.93 -8.76
C GLY A 56 -4.23 -9.04 -7.81
N LEU A 57 -4.89 -8.67 -6.70
CA LEU A 57 -5.57 -9.59 -5.79
C LEU A 57 -6.98 -9.90 -6.29
N LEU A 58 -7.57 -8.97 -7.04
CA LEU A 58 -8.84 -9.10 -7.73
C LEU A 58 -8.66 -8.70 -9.20
N ASP A 59 -9.32 -9.42 -10.11
CA ASP A 59 -9.40 -8.99 -11.50
C ASP A 59 -10.46 -7.91 -11.65
N ALA A 60 -10.18 -6.88 -12.46
CA ALA A 60 -11.20 -5.98 -12.95
C ALA A 60 -12.23 -6.74 -13.78
N SER A 61 -13.51 -6.39 -13.69
CA SER A 61 -14.55 -6.99 -14.52
C SER A 61 -14.51 -6.40 -15.93
N GLU A 62 -14.24 -5.08 -16.06
CA GLU A 62 -14.05 -4.34 -17.32
C GLU A 62 -12.98 -3.27 -17.14
N GLY A 63 -12.53 -2.71 -18.27
CA GLY A 63 -11.53 -1.65 -18.37
C GLY A 63 -10.11 -2.17 -18.47
N ASP A 64 -9.19 -1.24 -18.64
CA ASP A 64 -7.76 -1.50 -18.86
C ASP A 64 -6.97 -1.05 -17.63
N LEU A 65 -6.13 -1.96 -17.12
CA LEU A 65 -5.24 -1.70 -16.00
C LEU A 65 -3.80 -2.02 -16.40
N GLU A 66 -2.95 -1.02 -16.22
CA GLU A 66 -1.49 -1.16 -16.30
C GLU A 66 -0.88 -0.81 -14.94
N VAL A 67 -0.02 -1.68 -14.43
CA VAL A 67 0.71 -1.49 -13.18
C VAL A 67 2.19 -1.69 -13.46
N LEU A 68 3.00 -0.65 -13.25
CA LEU A 68 4.45 -0.64 -13.51
C LEU A 68 4.81 -1.05 -14.96
N GLY A 69 3.99 -0.64 -15.93
CA GLY A 69 4.17 -0.98 -17.36
C GLY A 69 3.65 -2.36 -17.76
N GLU A 70 3.05 -3.10 -16.85
CA GLU A 70 2.57 -4.44 -17.09
C GLU A 70 1.03 -4.51 -16.96
N GLN A 71 0.40 -5.41 -17.70
CA GLN A 71 -1.05 -5.65 -17.63
C GLN A 71 -1.33 -6.94 -16.81
N PRO A 72 -1.71 -6.84 -15.53
CA PRO A 72 -1.89 -8.02 -14.67
C PRO A 72 -2.88 -9.05 -15.23
N ARG A 73 -3.94 -8.59 -15.92
CA ARG A 73 -4.97 -9.46 -16.52
C ARG A 73 -4.44 -10.35 -17.66
N SER A 74 -3.38 -9.93 -18.34
CA SER A 74 -2.76 -10.72 -19.42
C SER A 74 -1.78 -11.79 -18.92
N MET A 75 -1.42 -11.74 -17.62
CA MET A 75 -0.48 -12.65 -17.00
C MET A 75 -1.13 -13.98 -16.63
N SER A 76 -0.40 -15.08 -16.78
CA SER A 76 -0.77 -16.34 -16.13
C SER A 76 -0.71 -16.21 -14.60
N GLY A 77 -1.45 -17.04 -13.85
CA GLY A 77 -1.45 -16.98 -12.39
C GLY A 77 -0.05 -17.07 -11.76
N LYS A 78 0.87 -17.87 -12.35
CA LYS A 78 2.27 -17.94 -11.92
C LYS A 78 3.01 -16.63 -12.14
N GLN A 79 2.80 -15.96 -13.26
CA GLN A 79 3.40 -14.66 -13.56
C GLN A 79 2.85 -13.59 -12.63
N GLN A 80 1.54 -13.56 -12.34
CA GLN A 80 0.94 -12.64 -11.38
C GLN A 80 1.55 -12.80 -9.98
N ILE A 81 1.73 -14.04 -9.50
CA ILE A 81 2.38 -14.30 -8.19
C ILE A 81 3.80 -13.75 -8.18
N LEU A 82 4.58 -13.99 -9.23
CA LEU A 82 5.96 -13.51 -9.34
C LEU A 82 6.01 -11.98 -9.45
N PHE A 83 5.10 -11.37 -10.21
CA PHE A 83 4.97 -9.93 -10.34
C PHE A 83 4.70 -9.28 -8.98
N ARG A 84 3.66 -9.75 -8.25
CA ARG A 84 3.34 -9.25 -6.91
C ARG A 84 4.52 -9.39 -5.96
N ARG A 85 5.13 -10.57 -5.89
CA ARG A 85 6.25 -10.85 -5.00
C ARG A 85 7.46 -9.92 -5.24
N ARG A 86 7.69 -9.51 -6.48
CA ARG A 86 8.84 -8.66 -6.83
C ARG A 86 8.56 -7.17 -6.67
N ASN A 87 7.34 -6.75 -7.01
CA ASN A 87 7.04 -5.36 -7.27
C ASN A 87 6.11 -4.71 -6.25
N LEU A 88 5.34 -5.49 -5.48
CA LEU A 88 4.29 -4.96 -4.63
C LEU A 88 4.57 -5.19 -3.15
N GLY A 89 4.48 -4.11 -2.36
CA GLY A 89 4.39 -4.16 -0.90
C GLY A 89 2.96 -3.87 -0.47
N PHE A 90 2.42 -4.62 0.49
CA PHE A 90 1.06 -4.40 0.98
C PHE A 90 1.04 -4.24 2.50
N VAL A 91 0.43 -3.14 2.97
CA VAL A 91 0.15 -2.85 4.37
C VAL A 91 -1.35 -2.95 4.58
N PHE A 92 -1.79 -3.92 5.38
CA PHE A 92 -3.21 -4.17 5.66
C PHE A 92 -3.70 -3.34 6.84
N GLN A 93 -4.98 -3.05 6.87
CA GLN A 93 -5.67 -2.34 7.96
C GLN A 93 -5.48 -3.05 9.32
N GLN A 94 -5.61 -4.37 9.37
CA GLN A 94 -5.24 -5.17 10.51
C GLN A 94 -3.83 -5.70 10.28
N PHE A 95 -2.85 -5.23 10.95
CA PHE A 95 -1.40 -5.49 10.78
C PHE A 95 -1.03 -6.86 10.17
N ASN A 96 -1.87 -7.89 10.35
CA ASN A 96 -1.72 -9.27 9.85
C ASN A 96 -0.33 -9.84 10.17
N LEU A 97 0.16 -9.58 11.39
CA LEU A 97 1.41 -10.15 11.87
C LEU A 97 1.17 -11.61 12.30
N LEU A 98 2.16 -12.45 12.02
CA LEU A 98 2.15 -13.85 12.43
C LEU A 98 2.50 -13.91 13.94
N PRO A 99 1.58 -14.34 14.81
CA PRO A 99 1.74 -14.19 16.26
C PRO A 99 2.88 -15.02 16.85
N ALA A 100 3.27 -16.11 16.19
CA ALA A 100 4.35 -16.99 16.60
C ALA A 100 5.75 -16.52 16.15
N LEU A 101 5.83 -15.46 15.34
CA LEU A 101 7.09 -14.93 14.83
C LEU A 101 7.45 -13.62 15.54
N THR A 102 8.74 -13.41 15.77
CA THR A 102 9.25 -12.13 16.27
C THR A 102 9.02 -11.00 15.25
N ALA A 103 9.23 -9.74 15.65
CA ALA A 103 9.15 -8.60 14.77
C ALA A 103 10.06 -8.76 13.54
N ALA A 104 11.33 -9.11 13.74
CA ALA A 104 12.26 -9.34 12.63
C ALA A 104 11.86 -10.51 11.74
N GLU A 105 11.34 -11.59 12.29
CA GLU A 105 10.88 -12.73 11.51
C GLU A 105 9.63 -12.40 10.69
N ASN A 106 8.68 -11.63 11.25
CA ASN A 106 7.53 -11.11 10.52
C ASN A 106 7.97 -10.27 9.32
N VAL A 107 8.93 -9.36 9.52
CA VAL A 107 9.49 -8.53 8.44
C VAL A 107 10.20 -9.40 7.40
N ALA A 108 10.89 -10.46 7.81
CA ALA A 108 11.65 -11.34 6.92
C ALA A 108 10.79 -12.29 6.06
N VAL A 109 9.48 -12.43 6.34
CA VAL A 109 8.59 -13.37 5.63
C VAL A 109 8.68 -13.29 4.10
N PRO A 110 8.63 -12.10 3.47
CA PRO A 110 8.76 -12.00 2.00
C PRO A 110 10.09 -12.54 1.47
N LEU A 111 11.17 -12.38 2.23
CA LEU A 111 12.50 -12.90 1.88
C LEU A 111 12.58 -14.42 2.03
N PHE A 112 11.91 -14.99 3.04
CA PHE A 112 11.79 -16.46 3.17
C PHE A 112 11.07 -17.06 1.97
N VAL A 113 9.95 -16.46 1.55
CA VAL A 113 9.20 -16.86 0.35
C VAL A 113 10.05 -16.70 -0.92
N ALA A 114 10.99 -15.73 -0.94
CA ALA A 114 11.94 -15.53 -2.03
C ALA A 114 13.13 -16.51 -1.99
N GLY A 115 13.22 -17.41 -0.99
CA GLY A 115 14.27 -18.43 -0.87
C GLY A 115 15.54 -17.96 -0.16
N TRP A 116 15.51 -16.83 0.54
CA TRP A 116 16.68 -16.35 1.31
C TRP A 116 16.96 -17.25 2.52
N LYS A 117 18.24 -17.38 2.84
CA LYS A 117 18.66 -18.05 4.08
C LYS A 117 18.14 -17.27 5.30
N ARG A 118 17.56 -17.98 6.28
CA ARG A 118 16.92 -17.38 7.47
C ARG A 118 17.81 -16.33 8.17
N LYS A 119 19.09 -16.65 8.42
CA LYS A 119 20.05 -15.76 9.09
C LYS A 119 20.19 -14.41 8.35
N THR A 120 20.39 -14.45 7.03
CA THR A 120 20.55 -13.24 6.20
C THR A 120 19.25 -12.43 6.12
N ALA A 121 18.10 -13.10 5.95
CA ALA A 121 16.80 -12.46 5.89
C ALA A 121 16.45 -11.76 7.21
N VAL A 122 16.63 -12.41 8.35
CA VAL A 122 16.37 -11.83 9.67
C VAL A 122 17.33 -10.68 9.99
N GLN A 123 18.61 -10.78 9.58
CA GLN A 123 19.54 -9.66 9.74
C GLN A 123 19.09 -8.43 8.96
N LYS A 124 18.75 -8.58 7.66
CA LYS A 124 18.23 -7.48 6.85
C LYS A 124 16.95 -6.87 7.44
N ALA A 125 16.08 -7.71 8.00
CA ALA A 125 14.86 -7.28 8.68
C ALA A 125 15.18 -6.47 9.96
N ALA A 126 16.16 -6.90 10.74
CA ALA A 126 16.62 -6.19 11.93
C ALA A 126 17.18 -4.80 11.58
N ASP A 127 17.99 -4.71 10.53
CA ASP A 127 18.55 -3.45 10.05
C ASP A 127 17.44 -2.46 9.61
N LEU A 128 16.43 -2.95 8.90
CA LEU A 128 15.29 -2.11 8.49
C LEU A 128 14.43 -1.69 9.69
N LEU A 129 14.19 -2.58 10.66
CA LEU A 129 13.48 -2.24 11.90
C LEU A 129 14.22 -1.19 12.71
N ALA A 130 15.56 -1.24 12.75
CA ALA A 130 16.36 -0.22 13.42
C ALA A 130 16.18 1.17 12.76
N GLN A 131 16.14 1.25 11.42
CA GLN A 131 15.82 2.50 10.68
C GLN A 131 14.43 3.04 11.02
N LEU A 132 13.48 2.15 11.31
CA LEU A 132 12.11 2.50 11.73
C LEU A 132 11.98 2.78 13.24
N GLY A 133 13.10 2.92 13.97
CA GLY A 133 13.11 3.20 15.41
C GLY A 133 12.62 2.03 16.26
N MET A 134 12.89 0.78 15.83
CA MET A 134 12.45 -0.46 16.48
C MET A 134 13.63 -1.36 16.92
N ALA A 135 14.84 -0.78 17.07
CA ALA A 135 16.04 -1.55 17.38
C ALA A 135 15.93 -2.36 18.69
N ASP A 136 15.21 -1.85 19.68
CA ASP A 136 14.97 -2.49 20.99
C ASP A 136 13.84 -3.55 20.96
N ARG A 137 13.11 -3.69 19.83
CA ARG A 137 11.93 -4.55 19.67
C ARG A 137 12.08 -5.66 18.64
N ILE A 138 13.27 -5.84 18.08
CA ILE A 138 13.56 -6.80 17.00
C ILE A 138 13.10 -8.23 17.34
N GLN A 139 13.31 -8.65 18.61
CA GLN A 139 12.96 -9.98 19.11
C GLN A 139 11.58 -10.07 19.77
N SER A 140 10.84 -8.96 19.85
CA SER A 140 9.51 -8.94 20.46
C SER A 140 8.50 -9.70 19.62
N LEU A 141 7.59 -10.42 20.27
CA LEU A 141 6.41 -11.00 19.61
C LEU A 141 5.33 -9.92 19.40
N PRO A 142 4.42 -10.07 18.44
CA PRO A 142 3.35 -9.11 18.18
C PRO A 142 2.53 -8.72 19.43
N SER A 143 2.27 -9.66 20.34
CA SER A 143 1.55 -9.43 21.61
C SER A 143 2.29 -8.49 22.58
N GLN A 144 3.57 -8.28 22.38
CA GLN A 144 4.44 -7.43 23.23
C GLN A 144 4.64 -6.03 22.62
N LEU A 145 4.02 -5.76 21.47
CA LEU A 145 4.17 -4.53 20.71
C LEU A 145 2.91 -3.66 20.83
N SER A 146 3.08 -2.34 20.95
CA SER A 146 1.98 -1.39 20.82
C SER A 146 1.43 -1.39 19.37
N GLY A 147 0.21 -0.88 19.16
CA GLY A 147 -0.38 -0.78 17.81
C GLY A 147 0.52 -0.06 16.81
N GLY A 148 1.11 1.09 17.19
CA GLY A 148 2.06 1.81 16.35
C GLY A 148 3.35 1.04 16.06
N GLN A 149 3.82 0.21 17.02
CA GLN A 149 4.96 -0.67 16.79
C GLN A 149 4.59 -1.83 15.84
N GLN A 150 3.43 -2.45 16.01
CA GLN A 150 2.92 -3.46 15.08
C GLN A 150 2.77 -2.91 13.66
N GLN A 151 2.29 -1.68 13.53
CA GLN A 151 2.19 -1.01 12.22
C GLN A 151 3.56 -0.79 11.57
N ARG A 152 4.57 -0.36 12.31
CA ARG A 152 5.95 -0.24 11.79
C ARG A 152 6.51 -1.59 11.35
N VAL A 153 6.23 -2.67 12.05
CA VAL A 153 6.59 -4.03 11.63
C VAL A 153 5.88 -4.40 10.33
N ALA A 154 4.58 -4.10 10.19
CA ALA A 154 3.83 -4.36 8.96
C ALA A 154 4.37 -3.53 7.77
N MET A 155 4.73 -2.26 7.99
CA MET A 155 5.40 -1.41 6.99
C MET A 155 6.78 -1.97 6.59
N ALA A 156 7.62 -2.32 7.58
CA ALA A 156 8.92 -2.93 7.30
C ALA A 156 8.77 -4.21 6.45
N ARG A 157 7.79 -5.06 6.78
CA ARG A 157 7.49 -6.27 6.00
C ARG A 157 7.10 -5.94 4.56
N ALA A 158 6.31 -4.90 4.35
CA ALA A 158 5.90 -4.46 3.01
C ALA A 158 7.09 -3.90 2.20
N LEU A 159 8.13 -3.35 2.85
CA LEU A 159 9.27 -2.68 2.22
C LEU A 159 10.51 -3.56 2.05
N ILE A 160 10.65 -4.66 2.80
CA ILE A 160 11.91 -5.43 2.94
C ILE A 160 12.46 -5.99 1.63
N HIS A 161 11.60 -6.30 0.67
CA HIS A 161 11.96 -6.84 -0.65
C HIS A 161 12.11 -5.76 -1.73
N ASP A 162 12.11 -4.48 -1.32
CA ASP A 162 12.31 -3.31 -2.17
C ASP A 162 11.29 -3.18 -3.32
N PRO A 163 9.97 -3.13 -3.00
CA PRO A 163 8.91 -3.05 -4.01
C PRO A 163 8.94 -1.70 -4.74
N ARG A 164 8.44 -1.67 -5.99
CA ARG A 164 8.25 -0.45 -6.80
C ARG A 164 6.88 0.21 -6.54
N LEU A 165 5.91 -0.52 -6.00
CA LEU A 165 4.60 0.00 -5.62
C LEU A 165 4.25 -0.50 -4.22
N VAL A 166 3.92 0.42 -3.31
CA VAL A 166 3.43 0.12 -1.96
C VAL A 166 1.98 0.53 -1.87
N VAL A 167 1.14 -0.39 -1.39
CA VAL A 167 -0.29 -0.16 -1.18
C VAL A 167 -0.60 -0.30 0.30
N CYS A 168 -1.22 0.73 0.88
CA CYS A 168 -1.58 0.78 2.30
C CYS A 168 -3.10 0.93 2.43
N ASP A 169 -3.75 -0.05 3.05
CA ASP A 169 -5.17 0.00 3.36
C ASP A 169 -5.38 0.49 4.79
N GLU A 170 -5.81 1.73 4.95
CA GLU A 170 -6.08 2.39 6.22
C GLU A 170 -4.96 2.24 7.29
N PRO A 171 -3.71 2.64 6.99
CA PRO A 171 -2.55 2.33 7.83
C PRO A 171 -2.57 3.00 9.21
N THR A 172 -3.50 3.92 9.47
CA THR A 172 -3.60 4.69 10.72
C THR A 172 -4.87 4.40 11.50
N SER A 173 -5.82 3.60 10.97
CA SER A 173 -7.16 3.43 11.55
C SER A 173 -7.17 2.79 12.94
N ALA A 174 -6.17 1.97 13.27
CA ALA A 174 -6.04 1.33 14.58
C ALA A 174 -5.15 2.10 15.57
N LEU A 175 -4.76 3.34 15.24
CA LEU A 175 -3.79 4.14 15.98
C LEU A 175 -4.42 5.42 16.54
N ASP A 176 -3.88 5.90 17.66
CA ASP A 176 -4.14 7.26 18.11
C ASP A 176 -3.54 8.30 17.13
N ALA A 177 -3.99 9.56 17.23
CA ALA A 177 -3.61 10.61 16.29
C ALA A 177 -2.07 10.82 16.18
N HIS A 178 -1.37 10.81 17.31
CA HIS A 178 0.08 11.02 17.35
C HIS A 178 0.84 9.84 16.72
N SER A 179 0.45 8.61 17.07
CA SER A 179 1.03 7.40 16.49
C SER A 179 0.74 7.28 14.99
N GLY A 180 -0.48 7.64 14.56
CA GLY A 180 -0.87 7.65 13.15
C GLY A 180 -0.05 8.66 12.34
N HIS A 181 0.13 9.88 12.85
CA HIS A 181 0.95 10.91 12.20
C HIS A 181 2.40 10.44 12.02
N LYS A 182 3.02 9.90 13.09
CA LYS A 182 4.39 9.35 13.01
C LYS A 182 4.54 8.20 12.01
N VAL A 183 3.54 7.35 11.89
CA VAL A 183 3.53 6.26 10.89
C VAL A 183 3.49 6.82 9.48
N MET A 184 2.68 7.85 9.22
CA MET A 184 2.59 8.48 7.90
C MET A 184 3.85 9.28 7.55
N GLU A 185 4.46 9.97 8.51
CA GLU A 185 5.75 10.63 8.36
C GLU A 185 6.83 9.63 7.93
N LEU A 186 6.99 8.51 8.64
CA LEU A 186 7.91 7.44 8.29
C LEU A 186 7.60 6.81 6.92
N LEU A 187 6.32 6.63 6.59
CA LEU A 187 5.92 6.12 5.29
C LEU A 187 6.32 7.08 4.16
N ALA A 188 6.06 8.37 4.33
CA ALA A 188 6.43 9.39 3.34
C ALA A 188 7.95 9.52 3.18
N GLU A 189 8.71 9.42 4.27
CA GLU A 189 10.17 9.54 4.27
C GLU A 189 10.87 8.30 3.66
N ILE A 190 10.44 7.10 4.05
CA ILE A 190 11.16 5.86 3.73
C ILE A 190 10.61 5.17 2.49
N ALA A 191 9.29 5.23 2.29
CA ALA A 191 8.64 4.51 1.21
C ALA A 191 8.59 5.30 -0.10
N VAL A 192 8.46 6.63 -0.06
CA VAL A 192 8.39 7.44 -1.29
C VAL A 192 9.79 7.72 -1.82
N ARG A 193 10.05 7.23 -3.04
CA ARG A 193 11.31 7.40 -3.76
C ARG A 193 11.01 7.59 -5.25
N PRO A 194 11.92 8.19 -6.05
CA PRO A 194 11.68 8.40 -7.48
C PRO A 194 11.31 7.14 -8.27
N ASP A 195 11.78 5.98 -7.81
CA ASP A 195 11.55 4.66 -8.39
C ASP A 195 10.44 3.85 -7.69
N ARG A 196 9.69 4.46 -6.76
CA ARG A 196 8.61 3.81 -6.01
C ARG A 196 7.43 4.74 -5.81
N ALA A 197 6.23 4.27 -6.16
CA ALA A 197 4.98 4.93 -5.82
C ALA A 197 4.35 4.33 -4.55
N VAL A 198 3.54 5.14 -3.86
CA VAL A 198 2.80 4.73 -2.67
C VAL A 198 1.34 5.10 -2.83
N ILE A 199 0.43 4.16 -2.60
CA ILE A 199 -1.01 4.39 -2.55
C ILE A 199 -1.48 4.17 -1.13
N VAL A 200 -2.17 5.15 -0.55
CA VAL A 200 -2.74 5.08 0.79
C VAL A 200 -4.25 5.25 0.71
N VAL A 201 -4.99 4.26 1.16
CA VAL A 201 -6.43 4.41 1.42
C VAL A 201 -6.60 4.94 2.83
N THR A 202 -7.35 6.01 2.98
CA THR A 202 -7.65 6.57 4.30
C THR A 202 -8.99 7.31 4.32
N HIS A 203 -9.60 7.39 5.48
CA HIS A 203 -10.70 8.31 5.79
C HIS A 203 -10.28 9.39 6.80
N ASP A 204 -9.01 9.38 7.21
CA ASP A 204 -8.44 10.31 8.17
C ASP A 204 -7.90 11.56 7.46
N SER A 205 -8.63 12.68 7.59
CA SER A 205 -8.24 13.97 7.00
C SER A 205 -6.95 14.56 7.58
N ARG A 206 -6.53 14.12 8.77
CA ARG A 206 -5.32 14.63 9.45
C ARG A 206 -4.02 14.25 8.77
N VAL A 207 -4.04 13.22 7.92
CA VAL A 207 -2.84 12.73 7.23
C VAL A 207 -2.74 13.15 5.77
N LEU A 208 -3.70 13.91 5.26
CA LEU A 208 -3.74 14.35 3.86
C LEU A 208 -2.58 15.26 3.47
N GLU A 209 -1.94 15.91 4.43
CA GLU A 209 -0.76 16.75 4.20
C GLU A 209 0.45 15.98 3.64
N PHE A 210 0.49 14.65 3.78
CA PHE A 210 1.55 13.81 3.22
C PHE A 210 1.34 13.45 1.74
N ALA A 211 0.17 13.74 1.16
CA ALA A 211 -0.16 13.40 -0.21
C ALA A 211 0.51 14.32 -1.25
N ASP A 212 0.87 13.75 -2.39
CA ASP A 212 1.12 14.49 -3.64
C ASP A 212 -0.17 14.68 -4.43
N THR A 213 -1.02 13.64 -4.47
CA THR A 213 -2.35 13.66 -5.11
C THR A 213 -3.37 13.02 -4.19
N ILE A 214 -4.56 13.62 -4.12
CA ILE A 214 -5.70 13.08 -3.38
C ILE A 214 -6.83 12.78 -4.38
N ALA A 215 -7.24 11.53 -4.45
CA ALA A 215 -8.35 11.07 -5.25
C ALA A 215 -9.57 10.82 -4.36
N HIS A 216 -10.63 11.58 -4.58
CA HIS A 216 -11.89 11.47 -3.85
C HIS A 216 -12.77 10.43 -4.51
N MET A 217 -13.20 9.44 -3.74
CA MET A 217 -14.05 8.34 -4.19
C MET A 217 -15.44 8.40 -3.55
N GLU A 218 -16.46 8.21 -4.38
CA GLU A 218 -17.86 8.06 -3.96
C GLU A 218 -18.55 7.06 -4.89
N ASP A 219 -19.32 6.13 -4.33
CA ASP A 219 -20.12 5.14 -5.07
C ASP A 219 -19.36 4.43 -6.23
N GLY A 220 -18.13 4.02 -5.97
CA GLY A 220 -17.30 3.29 -6.93
C GLY A 220 -16.69 4.16 -8.04
N ARG A 221 -16.72 5.49 -7.93
CA ARG A 221 -16.17 6.45 -8.89
C ARG A 221 -15.14 7.36 -8.25
N ILE A 222 -14.19 7.87 -9.04
CA ILE A 222 -13.42 9.06 -8.69
C ILE A 222 -14.29 10.28 -9.04
N THR A 223 -14.60 11.10 -8.04
CA THR A 223 -15.40 12.33 -8.22
C THR A 223 -14.53 13.52 -8.59
N HIS A 224 -13.35 13.62 -8.00
CA HIS A 224 -12.34 14.63 -8.36
C HIS A 224 -10.95 14.23 -7.87
N LEU A 225 -9.94 14.87 -8.47
CA LEU A 225 -8.54 14.78 -8.08
C LEU A 225 -8.09 16.17 -7.63
N GLU A 226 -7.33 16.23 -6.55
CA GLU A 226 -6.70 17.47 -6.10
C GLU A 226 -5.21 17.26 -5.82
N ALA A 227 -4.42 18.32 -5.98
CA ALA A 227 -3.01 18.32 -5.61
C ALA A 227 -2.88 18.35 -4.08
N GLY A 228 -2.09 17.43 -3.54
CA GLY A 228 -1.80 17.38 -2.11
C GLY A 228 -0.75 18.41 -1.67
N ALA A 229 -0.69 18.65 -0.37
CA ALA A 229 0.20 19.66 0.22
C ALA A 229 1.70 19.32 0.07
N ARG A 230 2.06 18.04 -0.09
CA ARG A 230 3.46 17.63 -0.28
C ARG A 230 4.04 18.17 -1.59
N MET A 231 3.29 18.13 -2.69
CA MET A 231 3.70 18.74 -3.97
C MET A 231 3.93 20.26 -3.84
N ALA A 232 3.06 20.96 -3.12
CA ALA A 232 3.21 22.40 -2.90
C ALA A 232 4.50 22.73 -2.12
N ARG A 233 4.87 21.93 -1.12
CA ARG A 233 6.12 22.10 -0.33
C ARG A 233 7.37 21.84 -1.17
N LEU A 234 7.36 20.86 -2.08
CA LEU A 234 8.50 20.56 -2.97
C LEU A 234 8.74 21.70 -3.99
N ALA A 235 7.68 22.33 -4.48
CA ALA A 235 7.77 23.46 -5.42
C ALA A 235 8.33 24.75 -4.78
N ILE A 236 8.22 24.95 -3.46
CA ILE A 236 8.71 26.12 -2.74
C ILE A 236 10.22 25.99 -2.42
N ASN A 237 10.74 24.75 -2.35
CA ASN A 237 12.13 24.47 -1.98
C ASN A 237 13.07 24.28 -3.19
N GLN A 238 12.64 24.55 -4.40
CA GLN A 238 13.42 24.62 -5.66
C GLN A 238 13.59 26.08 -6.10
#